data_989dead9c15310d3688c3accb2e01259
#
_entry.id   989dead9c15310d3688c3accb2e01259
#
_cell.length_a   1.000
_cell.length_b   1.000
_cell.length_c   1.000
_cell.angle_alpha   90.00
_cell.angle_beta   90.00
_cell.angle_gamma   90.00
#
_symmetry.space_group_name_H-M   'P 1'
#
loop_
_entity.id
_entity.type
_entity.pdbx_description
1 polymer ?
#
loop_
_entity_poly.entity_id
_entity_poly.type
_entity_poly.pdbx_seq_one_letter_code
_entity_poly.pdbx_strand_id
1 'polypeptide(L)'
;EMRDVFREKLARLKLGLEDRLSSRVGLLSGGQRQALTLLMATLVKPNLLLLDEHTAALDPKTAAKVLELTQQIVAEDQLTTLMITHNMKDALRYGNRLIMLHEGRILFDVPQEKKEGLTTRDLLSMFEQAAGSELASNSLLLS
;
A
#
# COMPACT_ATOMS: atom_id res chain seq x y z
N GLU A 1 13.02 30.45 3.76
CA GLU A 1 13.27 29.78 2.47
C GLU A 1 13.14 28.26 2.54
N MET A 2 13.94 27.51 3.30
CA MET A 2 13.79 26.04 3.41
C MET A 2 12.50 25.63 4.16
N ARG A 3 12.15 26.34 5.24
CA ARG A 3 10.91 26.11 6.00
C ARG A 3 9.66 26.34 5.17
N ASP A 4 9.67 27.27 4.26
CA ASP A 4 8.52 27.60 3.40
C ASP A 4 8.28 26.48 2.39
N VAL A 5 9.36 25.94 1.83
CA VAL A 5 9.31 24.78 0.92
C VAL A 5 8.72 23.56 1.64
N PHE A 6 9.13 23.26 2.87
CA PHE A 6 8.56 22.16 3.63
C PHE A 6 7.10 22.41 4.02
N ARG A 7 6.74 23.64 4.39
CA ARG A 7 5.35 24.00 4.68
C ARG A 7 4.45 23.75 3.48
N GLU A 8 4.87 24.16 2.29
CA GLU A 8 4.14 23.94 1.04
C GLU A 8 3.95 22.45 0.75
N LYS A 9 5.01 21.65 0.88
CA LYS A 9 4.94 20.20 0.69
C LYS A 9 4.01 19.53 1.72
N LEU A 10 4.05 19.95 2.98
CA LEU A 10 3.19 19.43 4.03
C LEU A 10 1.72 19.83 3.84
N ALA A 11 1.45 21.04 3.35
CA ALA A 11 0.09 21.51 3.05
C ALA A 11 -0.60 20.64 1.99
N ARG A 12 0.16 20.07 1.04
CA ARG A 12 -0.36 19.12 0.03
C ARG A 12 -0.98 17.87 0.67
N LEU A 13 -0.53 17.48 1.85
CA LEU A 13 -1.07 16.32 2.57
C LEU A 13 -2.46 16.56 3.16
N LYS A 14 -2.90 17.82 3.29
CA LYS A 14 -4.20 18.23 3.84
C LYS A 14 -4.49 17.63 5.23
N LEU A 15 -3.47 17.55 6.08
CA LEU A 15 -3.51 16.95 7.42
C LEU A 15 -3.16 17.95 8.54
N GLY A 16 -3.02 19.24 8.21
CA GLY A 16 -2.64 20.30 9.16
C GLY A 16 -1.19 20.18 9.66
N LEU A 17 -0.33 19.51 8.90
CA LEU A 17 1.08 19.32 9.25
C LEU A 17 1.92 20.59 8.93
N GLU A 18 1.46 21.41 8.01
CA GLU A 18 2.07 22.70 7.64
C GLU A 18 2.20 23.67 8.82
N ASP A 19 1.29 23.57 9.78
CA ASP A 19 1.28 24.39 11.01
C ASP A 19 2.07 23.75 12.15
N ARG A 20 2.59 22.55 11.95
CA ARG A 20 3.26 21.72 12.97
C ARG A 20 4.74 21.47 12.74
N LEU A 21 5.40 22.28 11.92
CA LEU A 21 6.83 22.13 11.58
C LEU A 21 7.79 22.09 12.80
N SER A 22 7.39 22.68 13.91
CA SER A 22 8.19 22.68 15.15
C SER A 22 7.68 21.67 16.20
N SER A 23 6.63 20.90 15.87
CA SER A 23 6.07 19.91 16.78
C SER A 23 6.91 18.63 16.80
N ARG A 24 6.98 17.98 17.96
CA ARG A 24 7.61 16.66 18.06
C ARG A 24 6.76 15.63 17.34
N VAL A 25 7.39 14.74 16.56
CA VAL A 25 6.73 13.68 15.79
C VAL A 25 5.87 12.77 16.67
N GLY A 26 6.27 12.54 17.92
CA GLY A 26 5.49 11.76 18.89
C GLY A 26 4.11 12.34 19.23
N LEU A 27 3.87 13.64 18.97
CA LEU A 27 2.58 14.32 19.19
C LEU A 27 1.65 14.23 17.97
N LEU A 28 2.11 13.67 16.87
CA LEU A 28 1.30 13.47 15.66
C LEU A 28 0.42 12.23 15.81
N SER A 29 -0.76 12.26 15.18
CA SER A 29 -1.59 11.07 15.04
C SER A 29 -0.91 9.99 14.20
N GLY A 30 -1.37 8.74 14.28
CA GLY A 30 -0.85 7.64 13.47
C GLY A 30 -0.89 7.97 11.97
N GLY A 31 -2.01 8.47 11.45
CA GLY A 31 -2.16 8.87 10.05
C GLY A 31 -1.25 10.03 9.65
N GLN A 32 -1.09 11.03 10.52
CA GLN A 32 -0.15 12.13 10.28
C GLN A 32 1.30 11.64 10.20
N ARG A 33 1.70 10.70 11.07
CA ARG A 33 3.04 10.10 11.01
C ARG A 33 3.25 9.31 9.72
N GLN A 34 2.27 8.50 9.30
CA GLN A 34 2.36 7.74 8.05
C GLN A 34 2.44 8.64 6.83
N ALA A 35 1.61 9.69 6.77
CA ALA A 35 1.67 10.65 5.68
C ALA A 35 3.01 11.42 5.63
N LEU A 36 3.54 11.79 6.80
CA LEU A 36 4.86 12.41 6.90
C LEU A 36 5.97 11.46 6.43
N THR A 37 5.93 10.19 6.83
CA THR A 37 6.88 9.16 6.40
C THR A 37 6.83 8.96 4.88
N LEU A 38 5.64 8.88 4.31
CA LEU A 38 5.43 8.78 2.86
C LEU A 38 6.01 10.00 2.13
N LEU A 39 5.73 11.22 2.61
CA LEU A 39 6.31 12.44 2.06
C LEU A 39 7.83 12.41 2.11
N MET A 40 8.42 12.02 3.25
CA MET A 40 9.89 11.92 3.40
C MET A 40 10.49 10.92 2.42
N ALA A 41 9.86 9.77 2.22
CA ALA A 41 10.31 8.73 1.28
C ALA A 41 10.23 9.18 -0.20
N THR A 42 9.41 10.19 -0.49
CA THR A 42 9.15 10.70 -1.84
C THR A 42 9.65 12.13 -2.08
N LEU A 43 10.32 12.75 -1.11
CA LEU A 43 10.91 14.10 -1.26
C LEU A 43 11.87 14.18 -2.44
N VAL A 44 12.68 13.15 -2.61
CA VAL A 44 13.47 12.90 -3.81
C VAL A 44 12.82 11.69 -4.49
N LYS A 45 12.46 11.82 -5.75
CA LYS A 45 11.79 10.75 -6.52
C LYS A 45 12.59 9.46 -6.44
N PRO A 46 12.07 8.41 -5.77
CA PRO A 46 12.74 7.11 -5.73
C PRO A 46 12.55 6.34 -7.04
N ASN A 47 13.46 5.46 -7.38
CA ASN A 47 13.29 4.52 -8.49
C ASN A 47 12.25 3.44 -8.19
N LEU A 48 12.10 3.08 -6.91
CA LEU A 48 11.14 2.11 -6.42
C LEU A 48 10.67 2.53 -5.03
N LEU A 49 9.36 2.63 -4.83
CA LEU A 49 8.73 2.85 -3.54
C LEU A 49 8.20 1.52 -3.00
N LEU A 50 8.65 1.14 -1.81
CA LEU A 50 8.18 -0.06 -1.11
C LEU A 50 7.28 0.36 0.07
N LEU A 51 6.07 -0.16 0.10
CA LEU A 51 5.06 0.10 1.14
C LEU A 51 4.65 -1.23 1.77
N ASP A 52 5.08 -1.46 3.01
CA ASP A 52 4.80 -2.68 3.74
C ASP A 52 3.75 -2.41 4.82
N GLU A 53 2.50 -2.83 4.54
CA GLU A 53 1.34 -2.69 5.44
C GLU A 53 1.22 -1.31 6.10
N HIS A 54 1.55 -0.25 5.37
CA HIS A 54 1.72 1.11 5.92
C HIS A 54 0.44 1.73 6.52
N THR A 55 -0.70 1.08 6.41
CA THR A 55 -1.98 1.51 6.98
C THR A 55 -2.56 0.54 8.01
N ALA A 56 -1.91 -0.59 8.28
CA ALA A 56 -2.46 -1.67 9.11
C ALA A 56 -2.79 -1.25 10.56
N ALA A 57 -2.02 -0.33 11.13
CA ALA A 57 -2.20 0.17 12.50
C ALA A 57 -3.16 1.38 12.61
N LEU A 58 -3.82 1.77 11.52
CA LEU A 58 -4.71 2.92 11.46
C LEU A 58 -6.18 2.50 11.54
N ASP A 59 -7.03 3.37 12.08
CA ASP A 59 -8.47 3.19 11.96
C ASP A 59 -8.92 3.28 10.49
N PRO A 60 -10.05 2.65 10.11
CA PRO A 60 -10.46 2.53 8.71
C PRO A 60 -10.57 3.86 7.95
N LYS A 61 -11.06 4.92 8.63
CA LYS A 61 -11.23 6.24 8.03
C LYS A 61 -9.88 6.91 7.75
N THR A 62 -8.96 6.79 8.68
CA THR A 62 -7.60 7.33 8.55
C THR A 62 -6.80 6.53 7.52
N ALA A 63 -6.91 5.19 7.53
CA ALA A 63 -6.31 4.31 6.54
C ALA A 63 -6.72 4.67 5.11
N ALA A 64 -8.02 4.87 4.87
CA ALA A 64 -8.54 5.28 3.56
C ALA A 64 -7.91 6.60 3.08
N LYS A 65 -7.78 7.60 3.96
CA LYS A 65 -7.14 8.88 3.61
C LYS A 65 -5.66 8.73 3.26
N VAL A 66 -4.93 7.90 4.01
CA VAL A 66 -3.50 7.65 3.75
C VAL A 66 -3.33 6.91 2.43
N LEU A 67 -4.20 5.94 2.12
CA LEU A 67 -4.19 5.21 0.84
C LEU A 67 -4.51 6.13 -0.35
N GLU A 68 -5.50 7.02 -0.22
CA GLU A 68 -5.81 8.02 -1.25
C GLU A 68 -4.62 8.96 -1.50
N LEU A 69 -3.98 9.43 -0.43
CA LEU A 69 -2.77 10.25 -0.52
C LEU A 69 -1.62 9.49 -1.19
N THR A 70 -1.43 8.22 -0.83
CA THR A 70 -0.43 7.34 -1.46
C THR A 70 -0.68 7.24 -2.97
N GLN A 71 -1.92 6.97 -3.37
CA GLN A 71 -2.30 6.88 -4.78
C GLN A 71 -2.03 8.20 -5.53
N GLN A 72 -2.36 9.33 -4.90
CA GLN A 72 -2.13 10.66 -5.48
C GLN A 72 -0.63 10.89 -5.71
N ILE A 73 0.23 10.68 -4.72
CA ILE A 73 1.68 10.87 -4.82
C ILE A 73 2.27 9.94 -5.88
N VAL A 74 1.87 8.66 -5.87
CA VAL A 74 2.35 7.65 -6.85
C VAL A 74 1.98 8.06 -8.28
N ALA A 75 0.76 8.57 -8.48
CA ALA A 75 0.30 8.99 -9.81
C ALA A 75 0.98 10.28 -10.28
N GLU A 76 1.07 11.31 -9.42
CA GLU A 76 1.68 12.60 -9.76
C GLU A 76 3.16 12.46 -10.13
N ASP A 77 3.90 11.67 -9.37
CA ASP A 77 5.33 11.47 -9.58
C ASP A 77 5.65 10.25 -10.45
N GLN A 78 4.63 9.53 -10.95
CA GLN A 78 4.76 8.31 -11.76
C GLN A 78 5.73 7.30 -11.12
N LEU A 79 5.51 7.00 -9.84
CA LEU A 79 6.39 6.13 -9.07
C LEU A 79 6.14 4.66 -9.39
N THR A 80 7.21 3.90 -9.63
CA THR A 80 7.15 2.44 -9.55
C THR A 80 6.98 2.05 -8.08
N THR A 81 5.87 1.37 -7.76
CA THR A 81 5.50 1.10 -6.36
C THR A 81 5.14 -0.36 -6.16
N LEU A 82 5.68 -0.96 -5.10
CA LEU A 82 5.25 -2.26 -4.59
C LEU A 82 4.59 -2.05 -3.23
N MET A 83 3.30 -2.34 -3.13
CA MET A 83 2.53 -2.22 -1.89
C MET A 83 2.13 -3.61 -1.39
N ILE A 84 2.48 -3.91 -0.13
CA ILE A 84 2.06 -5.11 0.57
C ILE A 84 0.87 -4.77 1.46
N THR A 85 -0.19 -5.56 1.35
CA THR A 85 -1.39 -5.46 2.19
C THR A 85 -2.01 -6.84 2.41
N HIS A 86 -2.59 -7.06 3.58
CA HIS A 86 -3.43 -8.22 3.85
C HIS A 86 -4.92 -7.94 3.58
N ASN A 87 -5.27 -6.71 3.20
CA ASN A 87 -6.64 -6.31 2.89
C ASN A 87 -6.93 -6.55 1.40
N MET A 88 -7.76 -7.55 1.09
CA MET A 88 -8.11 -7.91 -0.29
C MET A 88 -8.84 -6.80 -1.05
N LYS A 89 -9.63 -5.95 -0.36
CA LYS A 89 -10.30 -4.81 -1.00
C LYS A 89 -9.28 -3.78 -1.46
N ASP A 90 -8.28 -3.50 -0.64
CA ASP A 90 -7.20 -2.56 -0.98
C ASP A 90 -6.33 -3.14 -2.11
N ALA A 91 -6.01 -4.44 -2.05
CA ALA A 91 -5.27 -5.12 -3.11
C ALA A 91 -5.98 -5.07 -4.47
N LEU A 92 -7.33 -5.16 -4.49
CA LEU A 92 -8.13 -5.00 -5.70
C LEU A 92 -8.22 -3.56 -6.17
N ARG A 93 -8.33 -2.61 -5.24
CA ARG A 93 -8.55 -1.19 -5.56
C ARG A 93 -7.30 -0.49 -6.06
N TYR A 94 -6.14 -0.76 -5.43
CA TYR A 94 -4.90 -0.05 -5.71
C TYR A 94 -3.95 -0.84 -6.61
N GLY A 95 -3.11 -0.10 -7.35
CA GLY A 95 -2.14 -0.68 -8.28
C GLY A 95 -2.77 -1.29 -9.54
N ASN A 96 -1.93 -1.56 -10.52
CA ASN A 96 -2.29 -2.11 -11.83
C ASN A 96 -1.88 -3.59 -12.03
N ARG A 97 -1.38 -4.24 -11.00
CA ARG A 97 -1.01 -5.66 -10.97
C ARG A 97 -1.20 -6.18 -9.55
N LEU A 98 -1.71 -7.39 -9.39
CA LEU A 98 -1.92 -8.02 -8.11
C LEU A 98 -1.17 -9.34 -8.07
N ILE A 99 -0.35 -9.51 -7.02
CA ILE A 99 0.42 -10.73 -6.78
C ILE A 99 -0.01 -11.30 -5.43
N MET A 100 -0.38 -12.58 -5.39
CA MET A 100 -0.66 -13.29 -4.15
C MET A 100 0.54 -14.13 -3.75
N LEU A 101 1.01 -13.91 -2.52
CA LEU A 101 2.09 -14.69 -1.90
C LEU A 101 1.55 -15.62 -0.83
N HIS A 102 2.06 -16.85 -0.80
CA HIS A 102 1.77 -17.81 0.24
C HIS A 102 2.98 -18.73 0.45
N GLU A 103 3.38 -18.96 1.69
CA GLU A 103 4.52 -19.81 2.06
C GLU A 103 5.80 -19.56 1.25
N GLY A 104 6.11 -18.28 1.01
CA GLY A 104 7.31 -17.86 0.27
C GLY A 104 7.25 -18.04 -1.25
N ARG A 105 6.07 -18.34 -1.81
CA ARG A 105 5.85 -18.54 -3.24
C ARG A 105 4.78 -17.59 -3.79
N ILE A 106 4.84 -17.32 -5.09
CA ILE A 106 3.77 -16.64 -5.82
C ILE A 106 2.72 -17.69 -6.18
N LEU A 107 1.51 -17.59 -5.60
CA LEU A 107 0.38 -18.44 -5.95
C LEU A 107 -0.23 -18.04 -7.29
N PHE A 108 -0.43 -16.75 -7.48
CA PHE A 108 -0.93 -16.20 -8.73
C PHE A 108 -0.49 -14.74 -8.92
N ASP A 109 -0.50 -14.33 -10.17
CA ASP A 109 -0.11 -13.01 -10.64
C ASP A 109 -1.18 -12.53 -11.64
N VAL A 110 -1.84 -11.43 -11.31
CA VAL A 110 -3.01 -10.93 -12.04
C VAL A 110 -2.67 -9.57 -12.63
N PRO A 111 -2.57 -9.46 -13.96
CA PRO A 111 -2.39 -8.19 -14.64
C PRO A 111 -3.67 -7.34 -14.57
N GLN A 112 -3.54 -6.04 -14.89
CA GLN A 112 -4.62 -5.06 -14.78
C GLN A 112 -5.91 -5.49 -15.47
N GLU A 113 -5.83 -5.96 -16.71
CA GLU A 113 -7.00 -6.32 -17.52
C GLU A 113 -7.86 -7.42 -16.88
N LYS A 114 -7.23 -8.31 -16.12
CA LYS A 114 -7.91 -9.38 -15.39
C LYS A 114 -8.35 -8.93 -14.00
N LYS A 115 -7.61 -8.00 -13.40
CA LYS A 115 -7.88 -7.48 -12.06
C LYS A 115 -9.19 -6.69 -12.00
N GLU A 116 -9.50 -5.90 -13.03
CA GLU A 116 -10.65 -4.98 -13.10
C GLU A 116 -12.02 -5.66 -12.92
N GLY A 117 -12.12 -6.95 -13.21
CA GLY A 117 -13.37 -7.72 -13.04
C GLY A 117 -13.47 -8.54 -11.76
N LEU A 118 -12.41 -8.56 -10.92
CA LEU A 118 -12.35 -9.42 -9.75
C LEU A 118 -13.05 -8.81 -8.54
N THR A 119 -13.72 -9.67 -7.78
CA THR A 119 -14.25 -9.39 -6.45
C THR A 119 -13.37 -10.02 -5.37
N THR A 120 -13.58 -9.61 -4.11
CA THR A 120 -12.91 -10.26 -2.96
C THR A 120 -13.26 -11.74 -2.85
N ARG A 121 -14.46 -12.15 -3.27
CA ARG A 121 -14.88 -13.56 -3.31
C ARG A 121 -14.07 -14.33 -4.34
N ASP A 122 -13.82 -13.74 -5.51
CA ASP A 122 -13.02 -14.36 -6.56
C ASP A 122 -11.58 -14.58 -6.07
N LEU A 123 -10.99 -13.59 -5.39
CA LEU A 123 -9.64 -13.72 -4.81
C LEU A 123 -9.57 -14.83 -3.76
N LEU A 124 -10.58 -14.95 -2.88
CA LEU A 124 -10.63 -16.02 -1.89
C LEU A 124 -10.72 -17.39 -2.59
N SER A 125 -11.59 -17.53 -3.59
CA SER A 125 -11.74 -18.77 -4.35
C SER A 125 -10.44 -19.16 -5.07
N MET A 126 -9.76 -18.19 -5.69
CA MET A 126 -8.46 -18.41 -6.33
C MET A 126 -7.40 -18.86 -5.31
N PHE A 127 -7.38 -18.25 -4.13
CA PHE A 127 -6.48 -18.63 -3.05
C PHE A 127 -6.74 -20.07 -2.59
N GLU A 128 -7.98 -20.42 -2.29
CA GLU A 128 -8.37 -21.77 -1.85
C GLU A 128 -8.01 -22.84 -2.89
N GLN A 129 -8.25 -22.57 -4.16
CA GLN A 129 -7.91 -23.47 -5.26
C GLN A 129 -6.40 -23.65 -5.40
N ALA A 130 -5.63 -22.57 -5.37
CA ALA A 130 -4.19 -22.61 -5.52
C ALA A 130 -3.51 -23.25 -4.30
N ALA A 131 -3.88 -22.88 -3.08
CA ALA A 131 -3.35 -23.47 -1.86
C ALA A 131 -3.77 -24.94 -1.69
N GLY A 132 -5.01 -25.31 -2.03
CA GLY A 132 -5.49 -26.67 -1.99
C GLY A 132 -4.79 -27.59 -2.99
N SER A 133 -4.48 -27.13 -4.19
CA SER A 133 -3.72 -27.87 -5.19
C SER A 133 -2.26 -28.10 -4.77
N GLU A 134 -1.63 -27.13 -4.09
CA GLU A 134 -0.28 -27.28 -3.56
C GLU A 134 -0.22 -28.33 -2.42
N LEU A 135 -1.19 -28.31 -1.51
CA LEU A 135 -1.29 -29.31 -0.43
C LEU A 135 -1.47 -30.73 -1.01
N ALA A 136 -2.31 -30.90 -2.02
CA ALA A 136 -2.49 -32.16 -2.71
C ALA A 136 -1.21 -32.63 -3.43
N SER A 137 -0.48 -31.72 -4.10
CA SER A 137 0.78 -32.03 -4.77
C SER A 137 1.88 -32.43 -3.77
N ASN A 138 1.99 -31.73 -2.66
CA ASN A 138 2.98 -32.04 -1.61
C ASN A 138 2.67 -33.39 -0.93
N SER A 139 1.42 -33.75 -0.73
CA SER A 139 1.02 -35.06 -0.17
C SER A 139 1.36 -36.22 -1.11
N LEU A 140 1.29 -36.03 -2.41
CA LEU A 140 1.66 -37.04 -3.43
C LEU A 140 3.18 -37.22 -3.55
N LEU A 141 3.97 -36.20 -3.21
CA LEU A 141 5.44 -36.28 -3.22
C LEU A 141 6.02 -36.94 -1.96
N LEU A 142 5.23 -37.04 -0.89
CA LEU A 142 5.60 -37.64 0.40
C LEU A 142 5.05 -39.07 0.58
N SER A 143 4.29 -39.56 -0.38
CA SER A 143 3.83 -40.96 -0.48
C SER A 143 4.67 -41.78 -1.44
#